data_6080e651ee492c665437b3769ef10cc1
#
_entry.id   6080e651ee492c665437b3769ef10cc1
#
_cell.length_a   1.000
_cell.length_b   1.000
_cell.length_c   1.000
_cell.angle_alpha   90.00
_cell.angle_beta   90.00
_cell.angle_gamma   90.00
#
_symmetry.space_group_name_H-M   'P 1'
#
loop_
_entity.id
_entity.type
_entity.pdbx_description
1 polymer ?
#
loop_
_entity_poly.entity_id
_entity_poly.type
_entity_poly.pdbx_seq_one_letter_code
_entity_poly.pdbx_strand_id
1 'polypeptide(L)'
;MFTQLKELRGYKGFTPLAFSRFISNLGNGVSPIALAYGVLSLPHATGRDLSFVMAARFVPLLTFMLFGGVIADRFQRNRLVGGSDMLGSFLAATSAISLIAGFSSTWLLALMGGLFGILNAIWWPAMSGVLPEILPKEKLQEGNAVIGLMTNIGYIIGTLSGGLLVANVGAGWGLLVDATSFFIAGVIVWNLPIIGKIKEASPGIFHDLIVGWKEFISRSWVIAMVVSFALINMAFESMLSVLGPLNFSDPITGPKQWSYNLAALSIGMLLGGIWILKVKIGRPLFLAMVLIAISAVWDFSLAFGLPLPVTVLSGILSGVSVEVFMVSWNTSLQSHVPEESYSRVSSYDTLGSFGIAPLGIVAAGPLAMHFGVHTILFVTGAMTLIAAIASLLVPSVRNLRND
;
A
#
# COMPACT_ATOMS: atom_id res chain seq x y z
N MET A 1 21.42 10.84 15.36
CA MET A 1 21.15 10.43 13.99
C MET A 1 22.41 10.02 13.22
N PHE A 2 23.45 10.89 13.01
CA PHE A 2 24.65 10.50 12.25
C PHE A 2 25.46 9.38 12.90
N THR A 3 25.59 9.38 14.23
CA THR A 3 26.31 8.34 14.98
C THR A 3 25.61 6.99 14.88
N GLN A 4 24.29 6.97 14.98
CA GLN A 4 23.45 5.77 14.83
C GLN A 4 23.52 5.19 13.41
N LEU A 5 23.49 6.04 12.37
CA LEU A 5 23.70 5.61 10.99
C LEU A 5 25.06 4.97 10.76
N LYS A 6 26.13 5.50 11.40
CA LYS A 6 27.47 4.94 11.32
C LYS A 6 27.54 3.56 11.98
N GLU A 7 26.86 3.38 13.09
CA GLU A 7 26.78 2.11 13.80
C GLU A 7 26.01 1.05 12.99
N LEU A 8 24.85 1.40 12.43
CA LEU A 8 24.06 0.49 11.59
C LEU A 8 24.80 0.05 10.32
N ARG A 9 25.65 0.90 9.75
CA ARG A 9 26.52 0.52 8.61
C ARG A 9 27.55 -0.56 8.96
N GLY A 10 27.86 -0.75 10.22
CA GLY A 10 28.75 -1.83 10.69
C GLY A 10 28.14 -3.23 10.54
N TYR A 11 26.82 -3.34 10.47
CA TYR A 11 26.16 -4.63 10.27
C TYR A 11 26.19 -5.05 8.79
N LYS A 12 26.82 -6.20 8.51
CA LYS A 12 26.88 -6.75 7.15
C LYS A 12 25.48 -7.01 6.62
N GLY A 13 25.14 -6.42 5.46
CA GLY A 13 23.83 -6.55 4.83
C GLY A 13 22.87 -5.39 5.09
N PHE A 14 23.04 -4.56 6.10
CA PHE A 14 22.12 -3.45 6.39
C PHE A 14 22.14 -2.36 5.30
N THR A 15 23.31 -1.87 4.92
CA THR A 15 23.45 -0.83 3.88
C THR A 15 22.91 -1.31 2.51
N PRO A 16 23.30 -2.51 2.02
CA PRO A 16 22.69 -3.06 0.80
C PRO A 16 21.16 -3.20 0.89
N LEU A 17 20.62 -3.66 2.03
CA LEU A 17 19.18 -3.74 2.24
C LEU A 17 18.52 -2.35 2.16
N ALA A 18 19.02 -1.36 2.87
CA ALA A 18 18.48 0.00 2.85
C ALA A 18 18.50 0.61 1.43
N PHE A 19 19.58 0.38 0.70
CA PHE A 19 19.72 0.84 -0.68
C PHE A 19 18.77 0.10 -1.64
N SER A 20 18.62 -1.22 -1.49
CA SER A 20 17.63 -1.98 -2.27
C SER A 20 16.21 -1.49 -2.04
N ARG A 21 15.87 -1.12 -0.79
CA ARG A 21 14.54 -0.57 -0.45
C ARG A 21 14.31 0.79 -1.12
N PHE A 22 15.32 1.65 -1.12
CA PHE A 22 15.24 2.92 -1.84
C PHE A 22 14.98 2.71 -3.35
N ILE A 23 15.78 1.86 -4.01
CA ILE A 23 15.67 1.59 -5.45
C ILE A 23 14.33 0.94 -5.78
N SER A 24 13.93 -0.11 -5.07
CA SER A 24 12.66 -0.80 -5.30
C SER A 24 11.47 0.15 -5.13
N ASN A 25 11.52 1.04 -4.13
CA ASN A 25 10.43 1.98 -3.90
C ASN A 25 10.43 3.17 -4.86
N LEU A 26 11.55 3.47 -5.49
CA LEU A 26 11.55 4.39 -6.62
C LEU A 26 10.69 3.83 -7.76
N GLY A 27 10.87 2.56 -8.12
CA GLY A 27 9.99 1.86 -9.08
C GLY A 27 8.54 1.80 -8.63
N ASN A 28 8.30 1.41 -7.38
CA ASN A 28 6.95 1.37 -6.80
C ASN A 28 6.22 2.72 -6.88
N GLY A 29 6.94 3.85 -6.83
CA GLY A 29 6.35 5.17 -7.02
C GLY A 29 5.98 5.46 -8.49
N VAL A 30 6.76 4.95 -9.44
CA VAL A 30 6.48 5.08 -10.88
C VAL A 30 5.33 4.18 -11.33
N SER A 31 5.31 2.94 -10.84
CA SER A 31 4.48 1.83 -11.31
C SER A 31 2.97 2.12 -11.35
N PRO A 32 2.33 2.68 -10.31
CA PRO A 32 0.89 2.94 -10.32
C PRO A 32 0.48 3.92 -11.44
N ILE A 33 1.30 4.95 -11.66
CA ILE A 33 1.07 5.94 -12.71
C ILE A 33 1.28 5.30 -14.09
N ALA A 34 2.41 4.61 -14.27
CA ALA A 34 2.75 3.98 -15.53
C ALA A 34 1.75 2.90 -15.92
N LEU A 35 1.29 2.07 -14.99
CA LEU A 35 0.30 1.04 -15.28
C LEU A 35 -1.07 1.64 -15.61
N ALA A 36 -1.55 2.61 -14.82
CA ALA A 36 -2.85 3.24 -15.05
C ALA A 36 -2.90 3.94 -16.42
N TYR A 37 -1.94 4.80 -16.71
CA TYR A 37 -1.89 5.49 -17.99
C TYR A 37 -1.46 4.58 -19.15
N GLY A 38 -0.75 3.49 -18.86
CA GLY A 38 -0.47 2.45 -19.84
C GLY A 38 -1.74 1.75 -20.32
N VAL A 39 -2.65 1.41 -19.40
CA VAL A 39 -3.97 0.88 -19.76
C VAL A 39 -4.79 1.92 -20.53
N LEU A 40 -4.86 3.15 -20.02
CA LEU A 40 -5.65 4.22 -20.65
C LEU A 40 -5.11 4.64 -22.03
N SER A 41 -3.86 4.34 -22.36
CA SER A 41 -3.26 4.59 -23.69
C SER A 41 -3.58 3.51 -24.72
N LEU A 42 -4.17 2.37 -24.33
CA LEU A 42 -4.53 1.32 -25.28
C LEU A 42 -5.69 1.77 -26.18
N PRO A 43 -5.74 1.29 -27.44
CA PRO A 43 -6.85 1.60 -28.34
C PRO A 43 -8.19 1.19 -27.72
N HIS A 44 -9.15 2.11 -27.71
CA HIS A 44 -10.50 1.91 -27.18
C HIS A 44 -10.56 1.56 -25.68
N ALA A 45 -9.48 1.74 -24.91
CA ALA A 45 -9.49 1.49 -23.49
C ALA A 45 -10.43 2.44 -22.75
N THR A 46 -11.08 1.89 -21.75
CA THR A 46 -12.10 2.56 -20.93
C THR A 46 -11.78 2.43 -19.44
N GLY A 47 -12.55 3.10 -18.60
CA GLY A 47 -12.48 2.91 -17.16
C GLY A 47 -12.74 1.45 -16.72
N ARG A 48 -13.49 0.68 -17.51
CA ARG A 48 -13.70 -0.76 -17.27
C ARG A 48 -12.41 -1.55 -17.42
N ASP A 49 -11.63 -1.25 -18.46
CA ASP A 49 -10.34 -1.90 -18.70
C ASP A 49 -9.33 -1.59 -17.57
N LEU A 50 -9.30 -0.34 -17.12
CA LEU A 50 -8.48 0.05 -15.98
C LEU A 50 -8.89 -0.69 -14.71
N SER A 51 -10.19 -0.73 -14.38
CA SER A 51 -10.70 -1.50 -13.24
C SER A 51 -10.33 -2.98 -13.33
N PHE A 52 -10.46 -3.58 -14.50
CA PHE A 52 -10.13 -4.98 -14.71
C PHE A 52 -8.64 -5.28 -14.45
N VAL A 53 -7.73 -4.47 -14.99
CA VAL A 53 -6.28 -4.65 -14.79
C VAL A 53 -5.90 -4.42 -13.32
N MET A 54 -6.44 -3.39 -12.67
CA MET A 54 -6.15 -3.11 -11.26
C MET A 54 -6.71 -4.21 -10.34
N ALA A 55 -7.92 -4.69 -10.59
CA ALA A 55 -8.51 -5.79 -9.86
C ALA A 55 -7.73 -7.10 -10.07
N ALA A 56 -7.31 -7.38 -11.31
CA ALA A 56 -6.48 -8.55 -11.61
C ALA A 56 -5.16 -8.56 -10.83
N ARG A 57 -4.60 -7.39 -10.50
CA ARG A 57 -3.42 -7.28 -9.63
C ARG A 57 -3.77 -7.47 -8.15
N PHE A 58 -4.87 -6.87 -7.69
CA PHE A 58 -5.22 -6.79 -6.27
C PHE A 58 -5.87 -8.08 -5.74
N VAL A 59 -6.76 -8.71 -6.51
CA VAL A 59 -7.47 -9.94 -6.11
C VAL A 59 -6.52 -11.08 -5.79
N PRO A 60 -5.54 -11.45 -6.66
CA PRO A 60 -4.59 -12.50 -6.34
C PRO A 60 -3.71 -12.16 -5.14
N LEU A 61 -3.29 -10.89 -4.98
CA LEU A 61 -2.54 -10.44 -3.82
C LEU A 61 -3.27 -10.81 -2.52
N LEU A 62 -4.54 -10.45 -2.37
CA LEU A 62 -5.32 -10.75 -1.17
C LEU A 62 -5.58 -12.25 -1.01
N THR A 63 -5.93 -12.95 -2.10
CA THR A 63 -6.25 -14.38 -2.06
C THR A 63 -5.05 -15.22 -1.63
N PHE A 64 -3.86 -14.89 -2.12
CA PHE A 64 -2.65 -15.64 -1.83
C PHE A 64 -1.87 -15.14 -0.62
N MET A 65 -2.25 -14.01 0.00
CA MET A 65 -1.55 -13.42 1.14
C MET A 65 -1.50 -14.37 2.36
N LEU A 66 -2.58 -15.15 2.59
CA LEU A 66 -2.61 -16.15 3.66
C LEU A 66 -1.61 -17.29 3.43
N PHE A 67 -1.39 -17.68 2.16
CA PHE A 67 -0.42 -18.72 1.80
C PHE A 67 1.02 -18.20 1.80
N GLY A 68 1.17 -16.89 1.52
CA GLY A 68 2.48 -16.23 1.45
C GLY A 68 3.28 -16.36 2.75
N GLY A 69 2.62 -16.24 3.91
CA GLY A 69 3.24 -16.43 5.22
C GLY A 69 3.80 -17.84 5.42
N VAL A 70 3.03 -18.86 5.04
CA VAL A 70 3.46 -20.28 5.13
C VAL A 70 4.65 -20.56 4.22
N ILE A 71 4.67 -19.96 3.03
CA ILE A 71 5.80 -20.06 2.09
C ILE A 71 7.02 -19.35 2.66
N ALA A 72 6.85 -18.14 3.20
CA ALA A 72 7.94 -17.34 3.77
C ALA A 72 8.66 -18.03 4.93
N ASP A 73 7.96 -18.88 5.69
CA ASP A 73 8.56 -19.63 6.81
C ASP A 73 9.34 -20.88 6.36
N ARG A 74 9.09 -21.39 5.12
CA ARG A 74 9.72 -22.61 4.59
C ARG A 74 10.98 -22.35 3.77
N PHE A 75 11.22 -21.13 3.35
CA PHE A 75 12.34 -20.79 2.47
C PHE A 75 13.20 -19.67 3.07
N GLN A 76 14.42 -19.54 2.59
CA GLN A 76 15.29 -18.42 2.97
C GLN A 76 14.69 -17.09 2.50
N ARG A 77 14.48 -16.16 3.42
CA ARG A 77 13.77 -14.91 3.19
C ARG A 77 14.42 -14.02 2.12
N ASN A 78 15.77 -13.92 2.14
CA ASN A 78 16.49 -13.18 1.11
C ASN A 78 16.30 -13.77 -0.30
N ARG A 79 16.21 -15.11 -0.41
CA ARG A 79 15.93 -15.79 -1.69
C ARG A 79 14.50 -15.58 -2.15
N LEU A 80 13.53 -15.63 -1.24
CA LEU A 80 12.13 -15.35 -1.57
C LEU A 80 11.93 -13.91 -2.01
N VAL A 81 12.42 -12.94 -1.23
CA VAL A 81 12.29 -11.52 -1.55
C VAL A 81 13.03 -11.19 -2.85
N GLY A 82 14.30 -11.55 -2.94
CA GLY A 82 15.11 -11.29 -4.14
C GLY A 82 14.58 -11.99 -5.38
N GLY A 83 14.13 -13.25 -5.24
CA GLY A 83 13.52 -14.02 -6.32
C GLY A 83 12.18 -13.43 -6.77
N SER A 84 11.32 -13.03 -5.85
CA SER A 84 10.04 -12.36 -6.16
C SER A 84 10.27 -11.02 -6.87
N ASP A 85 11.25 -10.22 -6.42
CA ASP A 85 11.61 -8.96 -7.07
C ASP A 85 12.13 -9.19 -8.51
N MET A 86 13.01 -10.18 -8.71
CA MET A 86 13.53 -10.53 -10.05
C MET A 86 12.43 -11.06 -10.98
N LEU A 87 11.57 -11.96 -10.51
CA LEU A 87 10.41 -12.45 -11.28
C LEU A 87 9.42 -11.32 -11.57
N GLY A 88 9.14 -10.48 -10.58
CA GLY A 88 8.30 -9.29 -10.73
C GLY A 88 8.87 -8.31 -11.77
N SER A 89 10.20 -8.15 -11.80
CA SER A 89 10.89 -7.38 -12.85
C SER A 89 10.61 -7.93 -14.24
N PHE A 90 10.63 -9.24 -14.43
CA PHE A 90 10.29 -9.88 -15.70
C PHE A 90 8.87 -9.58 -16.15
N LEU A 91 7.91 -9.65 -15.22
CA LEU A 91 6.49 -9.36 -15.50
C LEU A 91 6.29 -7.88 -15.86
N ALA A 92 6.93 -6.97 -15.11
CA ALA A 92 6.90 -5.55 -15.40
C ALA A 92 7.59 -5.21 -16.72
N ALA A 93 8.74 -5.85 -17.03
CA ALA A 93 9.44 -5.68 -18.31
C ALA A 93 8.60 -6.18 -19.48
N THR A 94 7.88 -7.30 -19.34
CA THR A 94 6.96 -7.80 -20.37
C THR A 94 5.87 -6.80 -20.65
N SER A 95 5.24 -6.23 -19.60
CA SER A 95 4.24 -5.16 -19.73
C SER A 95 4.85 -3.91 -20.39
N ALA A 96 6.05 -3.51 -19.99
CA ALA A 96 6.74 -2.35 -20.53
C ALA A 96 7.03 -2.51 -22.03
N ILE A 97 7.65 -3.63 -22.42
CA ILE A 97 8.02 -3.93 -23.81
C ILE A 97 6.76 -4.03 -24.68
N SER A 98 5.68 -4.65 -24.19
CA SER A 98 4.43 -4.74 -24.95
C SER A 98 3.83 -3.38 -25.27
N LEU A 99 3.88 -2.42 -24.31
CA LEU A 99 3.42 -1.05 -24.52
C LEU A 99 4.33 -0.28 -25.47
N ILE A 100 5.65 -0.39 -25.32
CA ILE A 100 6.62 0.30 -26.18
C ILE A 100 6.55 -0.20 -27.63
N ALA A 101 6.42 -1.51 -27.81
CA ALA A 101 6.34 -2.13 -29.13
C ALA A 101 4.93 -2.13 -29.75
N GLY A 102 3.92 -1.63 -29.05
CA GLY A 102 2.58 -1.43 -29.59
C GLY A 102 1.72 -2.70 -29.74
N PHE A 103 2.09 -3.83 -29.09
CA PHE A 103 1.28 -5.07 -29.11
C PHE A 103 0.56 -5.36 -27.78
N SER A 104 0.54 -4.38 -26.86
CA SER A 104 -0.10 -4.53 -25.55
C SER A 104 -1.60 -4.68 -25.66
N SER A 105 -2.19 -5.36 -24.70
CA SER A 105 -3.65 -5.51 -24.56
C SER A 105 -4.04 -5.49 -23.08
N THR A 106 -5.32 -5.19 -22.80
CA THR A 106 -5.88 -5.23 -21.44
C THR A 106 -5.66 -6.60 -20.79
N TRP A 107 -5.83 -7.68 -21.56
CA TRP A 107 -5.62 -9.05 -21.05
C TRP A 107 -4.17 -9.35 -20.69
N LEU A 108 -3.22 -8.89 -21.50
CA LEU A 108 -1.79 -9.06 -21.22
C LEU A 108 -1.40 -8.31 -19.93
N LEU A 109 -1.82 -7.05 -19.80
CA LEU A 109 -1.54 -6.26 -18.60
C LEU A 109 -2.22 -6.83 -17.35
N ALA A 110 -3.44 -7.35 -17.49
CA ALA A 110 -4.16 -8.02 -16.41
C ALA A 110 -3.46 -9.33 -15.99
N LEU A 111 -2.99 -10.14 -16.94
CA LEU A 111 -2.27 -11.38 -16.65
C LEU A 111 -0.94 -11.08 -15.93
N MET A 112 -0.13 -10.15 -16.46
CA MET A 112 1.13 -9.75 -15.82
C MET A 112 0.88 -9.15 -14.43
N GLY A 113 -0.14 -8.30 -14.29
CA GLY A 113 -0.57 -7.74 -13.02
C GLY A 113 -1.01 -8.82 -12.01
N GLY A 114 -1.78 -9.80 -12.43
CA GLY A 114 -2.23 -10.91 -11.59
C GLY A 114 -1.09 -11.76 -11.06
N LEU A 115 -0.16 -12.15 -11.94
CA LEU A 115 1.04 -12.88 -11.56
C LEU A 115 1.92 -12.05 -10.59
N PHE A 116 2.04 -10.74 -10.84
CA PHE A 116 2.74 -9.83 -9.94
C PHE A 116 2.05 -9.74 -8.57
N GLY A 117 0.72 -9.74 -8.52
CA GLY A 117 -0.06 -9.80 -7.28
C GLY A 117 0.26 -11.04 -6.45
N ILE A 118 0.37 -12.22 -7.07
CA ILE A 118 0.77 -13.46 -6.40
C ILE A 118 2.17 -13.33 -5.81
N LEU A 119 3.13 -12.78 -6.55
CA LEU A 119 4.50 -12.58 -6.07
C LEU A 119 4.53 -11.63 -4.86
N ASN A 120 3.73 -10.55 -4.88
CA ASN A 120 3.62 -9.64 -3.75
C ASN A 120 3.02 -10.29 -2.51
N ALA A 121 2.07 -11.21 -2.66
CA ALA A 121 1.49 -11.96 -1.54
C ALA A 121 2.55 -12.77 -0.78
N ILE A 122 3.58 -13.27 -1.46
CA ILE A 122 4.71 -14.00 -0.87
C ILE A 122 5.77 -13.02 -0.34
N TRP A 123 6.01 -11.94 -1.08
CA TRP A 123 7.04 -10.96 -0.80
C TRP A 123 6.84 -10.23 0.54
N TRP A 124 5.62 -9.78 0.85
CA TRP A 124 5.32 -9.00 2.05
C TRP A 124 5.69 -9.72 3.36
N PRO A 125 5.22 -10.96 3.63
CA PRO A 125 5.60 -11.66 4.85
C PRO A 125 7.09 -12.04 4.87
N ALA A 126 7.69 -12.36 3.73
CA ALA A 126 9.12 -12.67 3.66
C ALA A 126 9.98 -11.44 4.01
N MET A 127 9.63 -10.26 3.47
CA MET A 127 10.37 -9.02 3.68
C MET A 127 10.34 -8.54 5.13
N SER A 128 9.22 -8.70 5.84
CA SER A 128 9.11 -8.32 7.25
C SER A 128 10.11 -9.02 8.16
N GLY A 129 10.58 -10.18 7.76
CA GLY A 129 11.57 -10.97 8.50
C GLY A 129 13.02 -10.73 8.11
N VAL A 130 13.32 -10.00 7.03
CA VAL A 130 14.70 -9.80 6.56
C VAL A 130 15.53 -8.95 7.52
N LEU A 131 14.97 -7.84 8.01
CA LEU A 131 15.70 -6.94 8.91
C LEU A 131 16.06 -7.58 10.26
N PRO A 132 15.16 -8.35 10.93
CA PRO A 132 15.51 -9.08 12.15
C PRO A 132 16.62 -10.15 12.00
N GLU A 133 16.90 -10.57 10.77
CA GLU A 133 18.01 -11.50 10.50
C GLU A 133 19.36 -10.77 10.33
N ILE A 134 19.34 -9.45 10.14
CA ILE A 134 20.55 -8.60 9.96
C ILE A 134 20.91 -7.88 11.24
N LEU A 135 19.91 -7.39 12.00
CA LEU A 135 20.11 -6.56 13.18
C LEU A 135 19.70 -7.27 14.47
N PRO A 136 20.40 -7.04 15.58
CA PRO A 136 19.97 -7.48 16.91
C PRO A 136 18.71 -6.71 17.33
N LYS A 137 17.93 -7.29 18.28
CA LYS A 137 16.63 -6.76 18.71
C LYS A 137 16.69 -5.29 19.14
N GLU A 138 17.76 -4.89 19.82
CA GLU A 138 17.99 -3.55 20.37
C GLU A 138 18.16 -2.48 19.27
N LYS A 139 18.52 -2.91 18.05
CA LYS A 139 18.74 -2.02 16.88
C LYS A 139 17.62 -2.04 15.86
N LEU A 140 16.59 -2.89 16.04
CA LEU A 140 15.50 -3.02 15.07
C LEU A 140 14.72 -1.73 14.90
N GLN A 141 14.46 -0.97 15.97
CA GLN A 141 13.74 0.30 15.90
C GLN A 141 14.49 1.32 15.03
N GLU A 142 15.80 1.48 15.27
CA GLU A 142 16.66 2.39 14.50
C GLU A 142 16.74 1.92 13.02
N GLY A 143 16.90 0.61 12.80
CA GLY A 143 16.97 0.02 11.47
C GLY A 143 15.68 0.21 10.68
N ASN A 144 14.52 -0.05 11.29
CA ASN A 144 13.21 0.17 10.67
C ASN A 144 12.99 1.65 10.31
N ALA A 145 13.42 2.58 11.18
CA ALA A 145 13.30 4.01 10.89
C ALA A 145 14.12 4.42 9.66
N VAL A 146 15.35 3.91 9.52
CA VAL A 146 16.19 4.19 8.34
C VAL A 146 15.62 3.56 7.08
N ILE A 147 15.18 2.30 7.14
CA ILE A 147 14.57 1.62 6.00
C ILE A 147 13.26 2.32 5.58
N GLY A 148 12.41 2.68 6.54
CA GLY A 148 11.19 3.43 6.28
C GLY A 148 11.46 4.77 5.60
N LEU A 149 12.49 5.51 6.06
CA LEU A 149 12.91 6.75 5.44
C LEU A 149 13.38 6.54 4.00
N MET A 150 14.22 5.53 3.74
CA MET A 150 14.70 5.20 2.39
C MET A 150 13.56 4.80 1.46
N THR A 151 12.63 3.99 1.96
CA THR A 151 11.40 3.59 1.25
C THR A 151 10.56 4.82 0.85
N ASN A 152 10.25 5.70 1.80
CA ASN A 152 9.41 6.87 1.55
C ASN A 152 10.08 7.87 0.59
N ILE A 153 11.38 8.14 0.76
CA ILE A 153 12.12 9.04 -0.16
C ILE A 153 12.12 8.44 -1.57
N GLY A 154 12.41 7.14 -1.71
CA GLY A 154 12.38 6.45 -2.99
C GLY A 154 11.00 6.55 -3.65
N TYR A 155 9.93 6.29 -2.89
CA TYR A 155 8.56 6.35 -3.39
C TYR A 155 8.17 7.77 -3.86
N ILE A 156 8.46 8.82 -3.08
CA ILE A 156 8.15 10.20 -3.44
C ILE A 156 8.90 10.61 -4.72
N ILE A 157 10.20 10.33 -4.78
CA ILE A 157 11.01 10.63 -5.98
C ILE A 157 10.47 9.85 -7.18
N GLY A 158 10.18 8.56 -7.00
CA GLY A 158 9.61 7.71 -8.03
C GLY A 158 8.28 8.22 -8.55
N THR A 159 7.37 8.60 -7.66
CA THR A 159 6.05 9.13 -8.01
C THR A 159 6.16 10.41 -8.82
N LEU A 160 6.95 11.39 -8.38
CA LEU A 160 7.13 12.66 -9.08
C LEU A 160 7.84 12.47 -10.43
N SER A 161 8.93 11.71 -10.46
CA SER A 161 9.64 11.41 -11.71
C SER A 161 8.82 10.54 -12.65
N GLY A 162 8.02 9.62 -12.11
CA GLY A 162 7.11 8.75 -12.86
C GLY A 162 6.05 9.53 -13.61
N GLY A 163 5.41 10.51 -12.98
CA GLY A 163 4.45 11.39 -13.64
C GLY A 163 5.07 12.18 -14.80
N LEU A 164 6.29 12.69 -14.60
CA LEU A 164 7.03 13.38 -15.65
C LEU A 164 7.45 12.43 -16.79
N LEU A 165 7.97 11.26 -16.44
CA LEU A 165 8.41 10.26 -17.40
C LEU A 165 7.25 9.76 -18.27
N VAL A 166 6.14 9.38 -17.65
CA VAL A 166 4.96 8.87 -18.36
C VAL A 166 4.38 9.92 -19.29
N ALA A 167 4.28 11.18 -18.83
CA ALA A 167 3.74 12.28 -19.63
C ALA A 167 4.62 12.66 -20.84
N ASN A 168 5.95 12.55 -20.74
CA ASN A 168 6.85 13.01 -21.79
C ASN A 168 7.39 11.89 -22.70
N VAL A 169 7.51 10.67 -22.17
CA VAL A 169 8.15 9.53 -22.88
C VAL A 169 7.18 8.37 -23.06
N GLY A 170 6.18 8.26 -22.18
CA GLY A 170 5.14 7.24 -22.25
C GLY A 170 5.19 6.20 -21.13
N ALA A 171 4.06 5.55 -20.92
CA ALA A 171 3.83 4.60 -19.83
C ALA A 171 4.75 3.38 -19.87
N GLY A 172 5.03 2.85 -21.05
CA GLY A 172 5.93 1.69 -21.21
C GLY A 172 7.33 1.96 -20.65
N TRP A 173 7.88 3.16 -20.86
CA TRP A 173 9.17 3.53 -20.26
C TRP A 173 9.12 3.66 -18.75
N GLY A 174 7.98 4.13 -18.20
CA GLY A 174 7.77 4.13 -16.75
C GLY A 174 7.80 2.73 -16.16
N LEU A 175 7.11 1.77 -16.78
CA LEU A 175 7.16 0.36 -16.35
C LEU A 175 8.54 -0.28 -16.54
N LEU A 176 9.33 0.17 -17.52
CA LEU A 176 10.69 -0.31 -17.71
C LEU A 176 11.63 0.17 -16.58
N VAL A 177 11.45 1.41 -16.12
CA VAL A 177 12.16 1.93 -14.93
C VAL A 177 11.79 1.12 -13.70
N ASP A 178 10.50 0.82 -13.50
CA ASP A 178 10.02 -0.04 -12.42
C ASP A 178 10.65 -1.44 -12.49
N ALA A 179 10.60 -2.09 -13.65
CA ALA A 179 11.22 -3.39 -13.90
C ALA A 179 12.72 -3.40 -13.56
N THR A 180 13.44 -2.38 -14.03
CA THR A 180 14.89 -2.25 -13.78
C THR A 180 15.17 -2.09 -12.29
N SER A 181 14.37 -1.27 -11.60
CA SER A 181 14.51 -1.04 -10.17
C SER A 181 14.29 -2.32 -9.34
N PHE A 182 13.27 -3.10 -9.70
CA PHE A 182 13.01 -4.41 -9.07
C PHE A 182 14.13 -5.42 -9.35
N PHE A 183 14.66 -5.45 -10.58
CA PHE A 183 15.76 -6.34 -10.89
C PHE A 183 17.01 -6.04 -10.05
N ILE A 184 17.41 -4.76 -10.00
CA ILE A 184 18.55 -4.31 -9.18
C ILE A 184 18.33 -4.63 -7.71
N ALA A 185 17.17 -4.26 -7.17
CA ALA A 185 16.82 -4.53 -5.77
C ALA A 185 16.80 -6.03 -5.47
N GLY A 186 16.21 -6.82 -6.36
CA GLY A 186 16.15 -8.26 -6.25
C GLY A 186 17.53 -8.92 -6.21
N VAL A 187 18.43 -8.52 -7.09
CA VAL A 187 19.82 -9.00 -7.10
C VAL A 187 20.56 -8.64 -5.81
N ILE A 188 20.37 -7.42 -5.31
CA ILE A 188 20.99 -6.99 -4.04
C ILE A 188 20.48 -7.86 -2.88
N VAL A 189 19.15 -8.03 -2.76
CA VAL A 189 18.56 -8.79 -1.65
C VAL A 189 18.89 -10.27 -1.75
N TRP A 190 18.89 -10.84 -2.97
CA TRP A 190 19.30 -12.24 -3.20
C TRP A 190 20.69 -12.54 -2.66
N ASN A 191 21.62 -11.61 -2.79
CA ASN A 191 23.02 -11.74 -2.37
C ASN A 191 23.30 -11.27 -0.93
N LEU A 192 22.27 -10.93 -0.13
CA LEU A 192 22.49 -10.58 1.27
C LEU A 192 23.07 -11.77 2.04
N PRO A 193 24.06 -11.53 2.91
CA PRO A 193 24.72 -12.57 3.71
C PRO A 193 23.82 -12.96 4.91
N ILE A 194 22.67 -13.55 4.62
CA ILE A 194 21.68 -13.98 5.62
C ILE A 194 21.61 -15.51 5.58
N ILE A 195 21.78 -16.11 6.76
CA ILE A 195 21.56 -17.54 6.98
C ILE A 195 20.22 -17.65 7.70
N GLY A 196 19.13 -17.59 6.94
CA GLY A 196 17.78 -17.71 7.47
C GLY A 196 17.57 -19.05 8.18
N LYS A 197 17.07 -19.02 9.41
CA LYS A 197 16.58 -20.22 10.10
C LYS A 197 15.20 -20.56 9.55
N ILE A 198 15.08 -21.72 8.91
CA ILE A 198 13.79 -22.29 8.54
C ILE A 198 13.07 -22.65 9.83
N LYS A 199 11.91 -22.09 10.08
CA LYS A 199 11.06 -22.46 11.22
C LYS A 199 10.30 -23.74 10.88
N GLU A 200 10.26 -24.68 11.83
CA GLU A 200 9.35 -25.82 11.72
C GLU A 200 7.90 -25.33 11.73
N ALA A 201 7.09 -25.84 10.80
CA ALA A 201 5.69 -25.48 10.70
C ALA A 201 4.94 -25.89 11.98
N SER A 202 4.25 -24.96 12.62
CA SER A 202 3.40 -25.23 13.78
C SER A 202 2.24 -26.14 13.36
N PRO A 203 2.04 -27.28 14.02
CA PRO A 203 0.86 -28.11 13.78
C PRO A 203 -0.36 -27.45 14.46
N GLY A 204 -1.37 -27.05 13.70
CA GLY A 204 -2.63 -26.61 14.28
C GLY A 204 -3.28 -25.37 13.64
N ILE A 205 -3.05 -25.09 12.37
CA ILE A 205 -3.59 -23.90 11.66
C ILE A 205 -5.10 -23.71 11.89
N PHE A 206 -5.92 -24.76 11.85
CA PHE A 206 -7.35 -24.66 12.08
C PHE A 206 -7.72 -24.29 13.53
N HIS A 207 -6.99 -24.82 14.51
CA HIS A 207 -7.20 -24.46 15.92
C HIS A 207 -6.87 -22.97 16.14
N ASP A 208 -5.75 -22.55 15.60
CA ASP A 208 -5.30 -21.15 15.68
C ASP A 208 -6.28 -20.17 15.03
N LEU A 209 -6.88 -20.56 13.90
CA LEU A 209 -7.94 -19.78 13.26
C LEU A 209 -9.17 -19.63 14.18
N ILE A 210 -9.69 -20.72 14.75
CA ILE A 210 -10.88 -20.67 15.61
C ILE A 210 -10.63 -19.82 16.87
N VAL A 211 -9.47 -19.99 17.49
CA VAL A 211 -9.09 -19.20 18.69
C VAL A 211 -8.98 -17.72 18.31
N GLY A 212 -8.30 -17.42 17.21
CA GLY A 212 -8.17 -16.04 16.70
C GLY A 212 -9.51 -15.40 16.37
N TRP A 213 -10.45 -16.15 15.77
CA TRP A 213 -11.80 -15.67 15.50
C TRP A 213 -12.55 -15.31 16.80
N LYS A 214 -12.51 -16.17 17.81
CA LYS A 214 -13.16 -15.89 19.09
C LYS A 214 -12.57 -14.64 19.77
N GLU A 215 -11.25 -14.49 19.73
CA GLU A 215 -10.56 -13.32 20.26
C GLU A 215 -10.92 -12.03 19.48
N PHE A 216 -11.02 -12.14 18.16
CA PHE A 216 -11.43 -11.03 17.30
C PHE A 216 -12.86 -10.57 17.60
N ILE A 217 -13.85 -11.48 17.61
CA ILE A 217 -15.26 -11.13 17.83
C ILE A 217 -15.57 -10.73 19.28
N SER A 218 -14.70 -11.05 20.24
CA SER A 218 -14.89 -10.64 21.64
C SER A 218 -14.69 -9.13 21.85
N ARG A 219 -14.06 -8.43 20.89
CA ARG A 219 -13.71 -7.02 20.99
C ARG A 219 -14.56 -6.16 20.05
N SER A 220 -15.64 -5.57 20.59
CA SER A 220 -16.58 -4.76 19.81
C SER A 220 -15.92 -3.58 19.10
N TRP A 221 -14.89 -2.97 19.70
CA TRP A 221 -14.15 -1.88 19.06
C TRP A 221 -13.34 -2.35 17.83
N VAL A 222 -12.77 -3.55 17.86
CA VAL A 222 -12.05 -4.12 16.71
C VAL A 222 -13.03 -4.38 15.56
N ILE A 223 -14.19 -5.02 15.84
CA ILE A 223 -15.22 -5.29 14.82
C ILE A 223 -15.70 -3.99 14.20
N ALA A 224 -16.02 -2.98 15.00
CA ALA A 224 -16.50 -1.69 14.52
C ALA A 224 -15.48 -1.02 13.58
N MET A 225 -14.20 -1.04 13.95
CA MET A 225 -13.12 -0.49 13.13
C MET A 225 -12.96 -1.28 11.83
N VAL A 226 -12.93 -2.62 11.89
CA VAL A 226 -12.78 -3.48 10.71
C VAL A 226 -13.93 -3.28 9.73
N VAL A 227 -15.17 -3.23 10.19
CA VAL A 227 -16.33 -2.97 9.32
C VAL A 227 -16.26 -1.57 8.68
N SER A 228 -15.89 -0.56 9.45
CA SER A 228 -15.72 0.80 8.92
C SER A 228 -14.58 0.86 7.90
N PHE A 229 -13.44 0.22 8.20
CA PHE A 229 -12.29 0.20 7.30
C PHE A 229 -12.48 -0.68 6.07
N ALA A 230 -13.34 -1.69 6.12
CA ALA A 230 -13.75 -2.42 4.92
C ALA A 230 -14.36 -1.45 3.87
N LEU A 231 -15.24 -0.55 4.29
CA LEU A 231 -15.85 0.46 3.43
C LEU A 231 -14.85 1.57 3.04
N ILE A 232 -14.06 2.05 4.00
CA ILE A 232 -13.06 3.11 3.77
C ILE A 232 -11.99 2.62 2.79
N ASN A 233 -11.44 1.42 2.97
CA ASN A 233 -10.44 0.87 2.05
C ASN A 233 -11.04 0.56 0.68
N MET A 234 -12.30 0.11 0.60
CA MET A 234 -12.98 -0.06 -0.68
C MET A 234 -13.09 1.27 -1.44
N ALA A 235 -13.45 2.36 -0.76
CA ALA A 235 -13.50 3.70 -1.34
C ALA A 235 -12.10 4.19 -1.74
N PHE A 236 -11.15 4.09 -0.81
CA PHE A 236 -9.78 4.59 -0.98
C PHE A 236 -9.05 3.88 -2.12
N GLU A 237 -9.10 2.54 -2.19
CA GLU A 237 -8.46 1.77 -3.26
C GLU A 237 -9.12 2.04 -4.62
N SER A 238 -10.44 2.23 -4.66
CA SER A 238 -11.15 2.63 -5.88
C SER A 238 -10.71 3.99 -6.38
N MET A 239 -10.60 4.95 -5.46
CA MET A 239 -10.13 6.31 -5.77
C MET A 239 -8.67 6.28 -6.22
N LEU A 240 -7.80 5.60 -5.48
CA LEU A 240 -6.37 5.60 -5.73
C LEU A 240 -5.99 4.91 -7.03
N SER A 241 -6.61 3.75 -7.30
CA SER A 241 -6.23 2.88 -8.42
C SER A 241 -6.96 3.18 -9.73
N VAL A 242 -8.20 3.71 -9.65
CA VAL A 242 -9.07 3.84 -10.83
C VAL A 242 -9.59 5.27 -11.02
N LEU A 243 -10.28 5.82 -10.03
CA LEU A 243 -10.99 7.09 -10.19
C LEU A 243 -10.03 8.29 -10.32
N GLY A 244 -8.92 8.28 -9.58
CA GLY A 244 -7.90 9.32 -9.66
C GLY A 244 -7.27 9.41 -11.06
N PRO A 245 -6.72 8.32 -11.62
CA PRO A 245 -6.25 8.31 -13.01
C PRO A 245 -7.32 8.71 -14.02
N LEU A 246 -8.58 8.27 -13.85
CA LEU A 246 -9.69 8.66 -14.74
C LEU A 246 -10.06 10.13 -14.61
N ASN A 247 -9.98 10.72 -13.42
CA ASN A 247 -10.23 12.14 -13.19
C ASN A 247 -9.21 13.03 -13.90
N PHE A 248 -7.97 12.55 -13.99
CA PHE A 248 -6.86 13.21 -14.68
C PHE A 248 -6.53 12.48 -15.99
N SER A 249 -7.52 12.24 -16.85
CA SER A 249 -7.39 11.38 -18.04
C SER A 249 -6.66 12.02 -19.22
N ASP A 250 -6.32 13.30 -19.17
CA ASP A 250 -5.53 13.95 -20.22
C ASP A 250 -4.15 13.27 -20.38
N PRO A 251 -3.77 12.81 -21.58
CA PRO A 251 -2.55 12.02 -21.77
C PRO A 251 -1.24 12.76 -21.44
N ILE A 252 -1.24 14.09 -21.53
CA ILE A 252 -0.04 14.92 -21.39
C ILE A 252 0.08 15.48 -19.97
N THR A 253 -1.00 15.99 -19.43
CA THR A 253 -1.01 16.66 -18.13
C THR A 253 -1.45 15.74 -17.00
N GLY A 254 -2.31 14.77 -17.29
CA GLY A 254 -2.92 13.88 -16.31
C GLY A 254 -1.90 13.09 -15.47
N PRO A 255 -0.90 12.43 -16.08
CA PRO A 255 0.12 11.70 -15.32
C PRO A 255 0.87 12.59 -14.32
N LYS A 256 1.16 13.84 -14.70
CA LYS A 256 1.81 14.82 -13.82
C LYS A 256 0.89 15.25 -12.67
N GLN A 257 -0.36 15.59 -12.98
CA GLN A 257 -1.32 16.06 -12.00
C GLN A 257 -1.63 14.97 -10.97
N TRP A 258 -1.83 13.73 -11.44
CA TRP A 258 -2.05 12.60 -10.54
C TRP A 258 -0.81 12.27 -9.70
N SER A 259 0.39 12.35 -10.28
CA SER A 259 1.63 12.13 -9.52
C SER A 259 1.83 13.14 -8.40
N TYR A 260 1.44 14.41 -8.60
CA TYR A 260 1.48 15.41 -7.54
C TYR A 260 0.53 15.09 -6.39
N ASN A 261 -0.66 14.57 -6.69
CA ASN A 261 -1.62 14.11 -5.68
C ASN A 261 -1.09 12.90 -4.89
N LEU A 262 -0.49 11.90 -5.55
CA LEU A 262 0.13 10.75 -4.89
C LEU A 262 1.34 11.13 -4.04
N ALA A 263 2.20 12.02 -4.54
CA ALA A 263 3.33 12.54 -3.77
C ALA A 263 2.84 13.35 -2.55
N ALA A 264 1.77 14.13 -2.70
CA ALA A 264 1.14 14.87 -1.61
C ALA A 264 0.65 13.95 -0.50
N LEU A 265 -0.01 12.84 -0.85
CA LEU A 265 -0.40 11.79 0.11
C LEU A 265 0.82 11.29 0.89
N SER A 266 1.89 10.94 0.20
CA SER A 266 3.11 10.41 0.83
C SER A 266 3.82 11.44 1.71
N ILE A 267 3.88 12.70 1.29
CA ILE A 267 4.40 13.81 2.10
C ILE A 267 3.52 13.99 3.35
N GLY A 268 2.21 13.91 3.19
CA GLY A 268 1.27 13.97 4.30
C GLY A 268 1.51 12.85 5.31
N MET A 269 1.72 11.62 4.88
CA MET A 269 2.06 10.50 5.76
C MET A 269 3.36 10.76 6.54
N LEU A 270 4.40 11.27 5.90
CA LEU A 270 5.64 11.65 6.61
C LEU A 270 5.40 12.73 7.67
N LEU A 271 4.62 13.76 7.34
CA LEU A 271 4.27 14.83 8.28
C LEU A 271 3.43 14.32 9.44
N GLY A 272 2.46 13.44 9.17
CA GLY A 272 1.64 12.76 10.18
C GLY A 272 2.48 11.93 11.14
N GLY A 273 3.44 11.16 10.62
CA GLY A 273 4.37 10.38 11.41
C GLY A 273 5.25 11.25 12.33
N ILE A 274 5.76 12.38 11.82
CA ILE A 274 6.53 13.34 12.64
C ILE A 274 5.64 14.00 13.70
N TRP A 275 4.41 14.33 13.37
CA TRP A 275 3.48 14.99 14.26
C TRP A 275 3.08 14.08 15.44
N ILE A 276 2.71 12.82 15.14
CA ILE A 276 2.23 11.88 16.17
C ILE A 276 3.31 11.53 17.21
N LEU A 277 4.59 11.57 16.83
CA LEU A 277 5.71 11.36 17.76
C LEU A 277 5.82 12.47 18.84
N LYS A 278 5.23 13.65 18.59
CA LYS A 278 5.33 14.81 19.48
C LYS A 278 4.08 15.01 20.35
N VAL A 279 3.00 14.31 20.06
CA VAL A 279 1.69 14.53 20.69
C VAL A 279 1.29 13.29 21.50
N LYS A 280 0.96 13.51 22.77
CA LYS A 280 0.34 12.46 23.60
C LYS A 280 -1.17 12.48 23.38
N ILE A 281 -1.70 11.36 22.86
CA ILE A 281 -3.11 11.24 22.50
C ILE A 281 -3.81 10.38 23.53
N GLY A 282 -4.68 10.98 24.33
CA GLY A 282 -5.45 10.27 25.35
C GLY A 282 -6.55 9.35 24.80
N ARG A 283 -7.08 9.66 23.59
CA ARG A 283 -8.10 8.84 22.89
C ARG A 283 -7.67 8.63 21.44
N PRO A 284 -6.76 7.68 21.17
CA PRO A 284 -6.11 7.57 19.87
C PRO A 284 -7.11 7.24 18.75
N LEU A 285 -8.04 6.30 18.95
CA LEU A 285 -9.00 5.94 17.92
C LEU A 285 -10.02 7.03 17.62
N PHE A 286 -10.43 7.81 18.65
CA PHE A 286 -11.31 8.95 18.44
C PHE A 286 -10.66 9.99 17.51
N LEU A 287 -9.44 10.42 17.84
CA LEU A 287 -8.71 11.39 17.01
C LEU A 287 -8.46 10.86 15.60
N ALA A 288 -8.03 9.62 15.50
CA ALA A 288 -7.76 8.97 14.22
C ALA A 288 -9.00 8.95 13.32
N MET A 289 -10.16 8.59 13.84
CA MET A 289 -11.40 8.54 13.05
C MET A 289 -11.94 9.93 12.69
N VAL A 290 -11.73 10.95 13.54
CA VAL A 290 -12.00 12.34 13.17
C VAL A 290 -11.13 12.78 11.99
N LEU A 291 -9.84 12.45 12.02
CA LEU A 291 -8.93 12.77 10.93
C LEU A 291 -9.29 11.99 9.64
N ILE A 292 -9.67 10.72 9.75
CA ILE A 292 -10.18 9.95 8.59
C ILE A 292 -11.46 10.56 8.02
N ALA A 293 -12.38 11.06 8.85
CA ALA A 293 -13.54 11.80 8.36
C ALA A 293 -13.13 13.07 7.59
N ILE A 294 -12.11 13.79 8.08
CA ILE A 294 -11.54 14.96 7.39
C ILE A 294 -10.83 14.57 6.09
N SER A 295 -10.20 13.40 6.01
CA SER A 295 -9.50 12.95 4.79
C SER A 295 -10.43 12.85 3.57
N ALA A 296 -11.74 12.66 3.77
CA ALA A 296 -12.74 12.68 2.70
C ALA A 296 -12.75 13.98 1.88
N VAL A 297 -12.17 15.06 2.42
CA VAL A 297 -11.99 16.32 1.68
C VAL A 297 -11.18 16.13 0.42
N TRP A 298 -10.28 15.15 0.37
CA TRP A 298 -9.52 14.86 -0.85
C TRP A 298 -10.44 14.32 -1.95
N ASP A 299 -11.26 13.31 -1.66
CA ASP A 299 -12.26 12.79 -2.60
C ASP A 299 -13.22 13.88 -3.06
N PHE A 300 -13.73 14.71 -2.14
CA PHE A 300 -14.62 15.83 -2.49
C PHE A 300 -13.91 16.89 -3.33
N SER A 301 -12.64 17.20 -3.07
CA SER A 301 -11.88 18.16 -3.89
C SER A 301 -11.73 17.68 -5.33
N LEU A 302 -11.53 16.39 -5.54
CA LEU A 302 -11.50 15.76 -6.86
C LEU A 302 -12.90 15.73 -7.48
N ALA A 303 -13.92 15.37 -6.71
CA ALA A 303 -15.32 15.29 -7.15
C ALA A 303 -15.86 16.65 -7.65
N PHE A 304 -15.48 17.74 -6.99
CA PHE A 304 -15.89 19.09 -7.39
C PHE A 304 -14.97 19.72 -8.46
N GLY A 305 -13.98 18.99 -8.96
CA GLY A 305 -13.06 19.49 -9.97
C GLY A 305 -12.26 20.71 -9.51
N LEU A 306 -11.88 20.76 -8.22
CA LEU A 306 -11.17 21.90 -7.67
C LEU A 306 -9.77 22.03 -8.28
N PRO A 307 -9.18 23.25 -8.30
CA PRO A 307 -7.85 23.48 -8.85
C PRO A 307 -6.78 22.58 -8.24
N LEU A 308 -5.77 22.21 -9.02
CA LEU A 308 -4.68 21.31 -8.62
C LEU A 308 -4.04 21.64 -7.26
N PRO A 309 -3.75 22.91 -6.90
CA PRO A 309 -3.20 23.21 -5.57
C PRO A 309 -4.11 22.78 -4.43
N VAL A 310 -5.44 22.85 -4.60
CA VAL A 310 -6.42 22.45 -3.59
C VAL A 310 -6.44 20.93 -3.46
N THR A 311 -6.44 20.19 -4.57
CA THR A 311 -6.41 18.72 -4.53
C THR A 311 -5.10 18.20 -3.94
N VAL A 312 -3.96 18.85 -4.21
CA VAL A 312 -2.66 18.54 -3.61
C VAL A 312 -2.65 18.81 -2.10
N LEU A 313 -3.16 19.95 -1.65
CA LEU A 313 -3.25 20.25 -0.21
C LEU A 313 -4.18 19.30 0.54
N SER A 314 -5.32 18.96 -0.06
CA SER A 314 -6.22 17.95 0.51
C SER A 314 -5.61 16.55 0.52
N GLY A 315 -4.79 16.21 -0.47
CA GLY A 315 -3.98 14.98 -0.50
C GLY A 315 -2.95 14.91 0.64
N ILE A 316 -2.27 16.03 0.96
CA ILE A 316 -1.39 16.11 2.15
C ILE A 316 -2.18 15.87 3.42
N LEU A 317 -3.34 16.51 3.56
CA LEU A 317 -4.20 16.36 4.74
C LEU A 317 -4.69 14.90 4.89
N SER A 318 -5.07 14.27 3.78
CA SER A 318 -5.43 12.85 3.74
C SER A 318 -4.27 11.97 4.18
N GLY A 319 -3.04 12.23 3.69
CA GLY A 319 -1.85 11.50 4.10
C GLY A 319 -1.56 11.61 5.60
N VAL A 320 -1.64 12.80 6.18
CA VAL A 320 -1.54 13.01 7.64
C VAL A 320 -2.56 12.16 8.38
N SER A 321 -3.80 12.17 7.91
CA SER A 321 -4.91 11.44 8.54
C SER A 321 -4.69 9.94 8.52
N VAL A 322 -4.28 9.39 7.38
CA VAL A 322 -3.99 7.95 7.20
C VAL A 322 -2.84 7.52 8.11
N GLU A 323 -1.76 8.27 8.18
CA GLU A 323 -0.60 7.91 9.02
C GLU A 323 -0.94 7.96 10.50
N VAL A 324 -1.61 9.01 10.95
CA VAL A 324 -2.05 9.12 12.35
C VAL A 324 -2.99 7.97 12.72
N PHE A 325 -3.88 7.59 11.80
CA PHE A 325 -4.70 6.41 11.98
C PHE A 325 -3.86 5.14 12.11
N MET A 326 -2.95 4.87 11.17
CA MET A 326 -2.13 3.65 11.17
C MET A 326 -1.33 3.47 12.46
N VAL A 327 -0.71 4.55 12.95
CA VAL A 327 0.03 4.53 14.23
C VAL A 327 -0.92 4.30 15.40
N SER A 328 -2.05 5.03 15.45
CA SER A 328 -3.04 4.90 16.54
C SER A 328 -3.67 3.51 16.59
N TRP A 329 -4.00 2.94 15.44
CA TRP A 329 -4.56 1.60 15.30
C TRP A 329 -3.59 0.53 15.79
N ASN A 330 -2.36 0.52 15.24
CA ASN A 330 -1.34 -0.45 15.63
C ASN A 330 -1.02 -0.37 17.13
N THR A 331 -0.87 0.84 17.68
CA THR A 331 -0.63 1.04 19.11
C THR A 331 -1.80 0.54 19.95
N SER A 332 -3.05 0.82 19.54
CA SER A 332 -4.23 0.33 20.28
C SER A 332 -4.35 -1.19 20.24
N LEU A 333 -4.08 -1.83 19.09
CA LEU A 333 -4.03 -3.29 19.00
C LEU A 333 -2.96 -3.88 19.90
N GLN A 334 -1.74 -3.32 19.88
CA GLN A 334 -0.62 -3.80 20.70
C GLN A 334 -0.86 -3.64 22.20
N SER A 335 -1.59 -2.57 22.60
CA SER A 335 -1.86 -2.29 24.02
C SER A 335 -3.02 -3.09 24.59
N HIS A 336 -4.02 -3.48 23.77
CA HIS A 336 -5.28 -4.07 24.26
C HIS A 336 -5.51 -5.52 23.82
N VAL A 337 -4.66 -6.06 22.95
CA VAL A 337 -4.71 -7.46 22.53
C VAL A 337 -3.53 -8.21 23.15
N PRO A 338 -3.75 -9.35 23.86
CA PRO A 338 -2.66 -10.14 24.39
C PRO A 338 -1.67 -10.57 23.33
N GLU A 339 -0.38 -10.55 23.65
CA GLU A 339 0.72 -10.86 22.72
C GLU A 339 0.52 -12.20 22.00
N GLU A 340 0.01 -13.20 22.72
CA GLU A 340 -0.27 -14.55 22.23
C GLU A 340 -1.36 -14.58 21.14
N SER A 341 -2.30 -13.62 21.17
CA SER A 341 -3.44 -13.53 20.25
C SER A 341 -3.25 -12.44 19.18
N TYR A 342 -2.25 -11.57 19.32
CA TYR A 342 -2.05 -10.40 18.49
C TYR A 342 -1.95 -10.73 16.99
N SER A 343 -1.09 -11.67 16.63
CA SER A 343 -0.91 -12.10 15.24
C SER A 343 -2.21 -12.62 14.60
N ARG A 344 -3.01 -13.36 15.37
CA ARG A 344 -4.28 -13.94 14.91
C ARG A 344 -5.32 -12.84 14.70
N VAL A 345 -5.48 -11.94 15.67
CA VAL A 345 -6.42 -10.80 15.58
C VAL A 345 -6.03 -9.88 14.40
N SER A 346 -4.73 -9.58 14.22
CA SER A 346 -4.24 -8.78 13.09
C SER A 346 -4.50 -9.42 11.73
N SER A 347 -4.48 -10.76 11.64
CA SER A 347 -4.82 -11.45 10.39
C SER A 347 -6.31 -11.28 10.03
N TYR A 348 -7.20 -11.37 11.01
CA TYR A 348 -8.64 -11.12 10.81
C TYR A 348 -8.93 -9.65 10.53
N ASP A 349 -8.21 -8.73 11.18
CA ASP A 349 -8.29 -7.30 10.90
C ASP A 349 -7.92 -7.01 9.44
N THR A 350 -6.76 -7.47 8.99
CA THR A 350 -6.33 -7.25 7.61
C THR A 350 -7.31 -7.84 6.60
N LEU A 351 -7.75 -9.09 6.81
CA LEU A 351 -8.69 -9.75 5.91
C LEU A 351 -10.05 -9.04 5.90
N GLY A 352 -10.55 -8.64 7.06
CA GLY A 352 -11.83 -7.94 7.17
C GLY A 352 -11.78 -6.54 6.59
N SER A 353 -10.72 -5.78 6.88
CA SER A 353 -10.56 -4.39 6.46
C SER A 353 -10.28 -4.23 4.96
N PHE A 354 -9.64 -5.21 4.30
CA PHE A 354 -9.30 -5.16 2.87
C PHE A 354 -10.09 -6.14 2.01
N GLY A 355 -10.82 -7.09 2.61
CA GLY A 355 -11.46 -8.20 1.87
C GLY A 355 -12.46 -7.75 0.81
N ILE A 356 -13.15 -6.62 1.01
CA ILE A 356 -14.12 -6.09 0.02
C ILE A 356 -13.53 -4.99 -0.88
N ALA A 357 -12.29 -4.54 -0.67
CA ALA A 357 -11.66 -3.51 -1.49
C ALA A 357 -11.64 -3.86 -3.00
N PRO A 358 -11.39 -5.12 -3.42
CA PRO A 358 -11.50 -5.51 -4.83
C PRO A 358 -12.84 -5.22 -5.47
N LEU A 359 -13.95 -5.33 -4.72
CA LEU A 359 -15.29 -5.02 -5.24
C LEU A 359 -15.40 -3.55 -5.66
N GLY A 360 -14.80 -2.66 -4.86
CA GLY A 360 -14.73 -1.25 -5.20
C GLY A 360 -13.90 -1.01 -6.47
N ILE A 361 -12.72 -1.61 -6.57
CA ILE A 361 -11.85 -1.49 -7.74
C ILE A 361 -12.57 -1.99 -9.01
N VAL A 362 -13.22 -3.15 -8.95
CA VAL A 362 -13.98 -3.72 -10.09
C VAL A 362 -15.13 -2.82 -10.50
N ALA A 363 -15.86 -2.27 -9.53
CA ALA A 363 -17.05 -1.45 -9.78
C ALA A 363 -16.70 -0.01 -10.23
N ALA A 364 -15.55 0.53 -9.82
CA ALA A 364 -15.20 1.94 -9.99
C ALA A 364 -15.25 2.41 -11.45
N GLY A 365 -14.60 1.70 -12.37
CA GLY A 365 -14.58 2.07 -13.79
C GLY A 365 -15.94 1.98 -14.46
N PRO A 366 -16.66 0.82 -14.40
CA PRO A 366 -18.02 0.72 -14.93
C PRO A 366 -18.98 1.78 -14.38
N LEU A 367 -18.96 2.03 -13.07
CA LEU A 367 -19.81 3.06 -12.46
C LEU A 367 -19.41 4.47 -12.90
N ALA A 368 -18.11 4.75 -12.99
CA ALA A 368 -17.61 6.04 -13.48
C ALA A 368 -18.01 6.31 -14.94
N MET A 369 -18.04 5.27 -15.77
CA MET A 369 -18.53 5.39 -17.17
C MET A 369 -20.03 5.66 -17.26
N HIS A 370 -20.82 5.14 -16.32
CA HIS A 370 -22.28 5.29 -16.34
C HIS A 370 -22.73 6.59 -15.65
N PHE A 371 -22.17 6.92 -14.49
CA PHE A 371 -22.61 8.04 -13.66
C PHE A 371 -21.63 9.25 -13.69
N GLY A 372 -20.49 9.11 -14.35
CA GLY A 372 -19.42 10.10 -14.36
C GLY A 372 -18.45 9.93 -13.20
N VAL A 373 -17.16 10.23 -13.46
CA VAL A 373 -16.06 10.08 -12.49
C VAL A 373 -16.30 10.94 -11.23
N HIS A 374 -16.73 12.17 -11.42
CA HIS A 374 -17.01 13.13 -10.34
C HIS A 374 -18.08 12.62 -9.37
N THR A 375 -19.15 12.00 -9.90
CA THR A 375 -20.22 11.41 -9.08
C THR A 375 -19.69 10.27 -8.21
N ILE A 376 -18.86 9.39 -8.77
CA ILE A 376 -18.33 8.26 -8.01
C ILE A 376 -17.28 8.70 -7.00
N LEU A 377 -16.46 9.70 -7.31
CA LEU A 377 -15.56 10.34 -6.33
C LEU A 377 -16.33 10.99 -5.18
N PHE A 378 -17.48 11.60 -5.45
CA PHE A 378 -18.35 12.10 -4.38
C PHE A 378 -18.89 10.95 -3.51
N VAL A 379 -19.29 9.83 -4.12
CA VAL A 379 -19.75 8.63 -3.39
C VAL A 379 -18.64 8.04 -2.54
N THR A 380 -17.39 7.94 -3.03
CA THR A 380 -16.25 7.44 -2.24
C THR A 380 -15.96 8.34 -1.04
N GLY A 381 -15.96 9.65 -1.24
CA GLY A 381 -15.81 10.63 -0.15
C GLY A 381 -16.94 10.54 0.89
N ALA A 382 -18.21 10.45 0.44
CA ALA A 382 -19.36 10.28 1.31
C ALA A 382 -19.28 8.96 2.10
N MET A 383 -18.86 7.88 1.45
CA MET A 383 -18.70 6.57 2.08
C MET A 383 -17.61 6.60 3.17
N THR A 384 -16.46 7.22 2.89
CA THR A 384 -15.39 7.43 3.87
C THR A 384 -15.89 8.24 5.06
N LEU A 385 -16.56 9.38 4.81
CA LEU A 385 -17.10 10.25 5.84
C LEU A 385 -18.13 9.55 6.73
N ILE A 386 -19.11 8.87 6.11
CA ILE A 386 -20.17 8.16 6.82
C ILE A 386 -19.61 7.01 7.63
N ALA A 387 -18.71 6.19 7.07
CA ALA A 387 -18.09 5.09 7.79
C ALA A 387 -17.25 5.55 8.98
N ALA A 388 -16.51 6.65 8.82
CA ALA A 388 -15.73 7.24 9.90
C ALA A 388 -16.66 7.78 11.03
N ILE A 389 -17.72 8.50 10.69
CA ILE A 389 -18.69 9.00 11.68
C ILE A 389 -19.40 7.83 12.36
N ALA A 390 -19.82 6.81 11.62
CA ALA A 390 -20.49 5.64 12.19
C ALA A 390 -19.62 4.93 13.24
N SER A 391 -18.32 4.79 12.99
CA SER A 391 -17.38 4.22 13.98
C SER A 391 -17.30 5.06 15.27
N LEU A 392 -17.39 6.38 15.17
CA LEU A 392 -17.36 7.30 16.32
C LEU A 392 -18.63 7.21 17.18
N LEU A 393 -19.74 6.70 16.63
CA LEU A 393 -20.97 6.45 17.40
C LEU A 393 -20.84 5.23 18.31
N VAL A 394 -19.83 4.36 18.07
CA VAL A 394 -19.58 3.19 18.91
C VAL A 394 -18.81 3.59 20.16
N PRO A 395 -19.39 3.46 21.39
CA PRO A 395 -18.76 3.95 22.62
C PRO A 395 -17.39 3.29 22.89
N SER A 396 -17.21 2.01 22.53
CA SER A 396 -15.94 1.30 22.72
C SER A 396 -14.82 1.81 21.81
N VAL A 397 -15.13 2.42 20.67
CA VAL A 397 -14.15 3.11 19.80
C VAL A 397 -13.84 4.50 20.36
N ARG A 398 -14.89 5.28 20.65
CA ARG A 398 -14.77 6.67 21.09
C ARG A 398 -14.04 6.82 22.41
N ASN A 399 -14.23 5.89 23.34
CA ASN A 399 -13.74 5.99 24.71
C ASN A 399 -12.47 5.16 24.96
N LEU A 400 -11.92 4.45 23.96
CA LEU A 400 -10.68 3.69 24.11
C LEU A 400 -9.55 4.64 24.49
N ARG A 401 -8.84 4.33 25.57
CA ARG A 401 -7.70 5.10 26.08
C ARG A 401 -6.47 4.20 26.08
N ASN A 402 -5.36 4.75 25.71
CA ASN A 402 -4.04 4.17 25.96
C ASN A 402 -3.52 4.85 27.23
N ASP A 403 -3.68 4.18 28.37
CA ASP A 403 -3.16 4.65 29.66
C ASP A 403 -1.65 4.49 29.72
#